data_907fe105fc78a3d92b85c9634bc42cdf
#
_entry.id   907fe105fc78a3d92b85c9634bc42cdf
#
_cell.length_a   1.000
_cell.length_b   1.000
_cell.length_c   1.000
_cell.angle_alpha   90.00
_cell.angle_beta   90.00
_cell.angle_gamma   90.00
#
_symmetry.space_group_name_H-M   'P 1'
#
loop_
_entity.id
_entity.type
_entity.pdbx_description
1 polymer ?
#
loop_
_entity_poly.entity_id
_entity_poly.type
_entity_poly.pdbx_seq_one_letter_code
_entity_poly.pdbx_strand_id
1 'polypeptide(L)'
;MIAALFAVDNIGSMGWKGSLPWPHNKDDMKWFKTITQDQIVVMGKKTWDSPDMPSPLPGRFNVLFTNKFIDRDDVEQIKGDVCEALKSLKQNNKRKNIFIIGGLNLLLQSKPVLDRIYVTRIQGEYLNDTQINLPEFLDGMRLHQTVNLGSCSVEEYHNDTVSRSIKTNTRKRKEQD
;
A
#
# COMPACT_ATOMS: atom_id res chain seq x y z
N MET A 1 6.16 8.16 5.82
CA MET A 1 4.72 7.89 5.71
C MET A 1 4.42 6.41 5.68
N ILE A 2 3.20 6.06 6.04
CA ILE A 2 2.63 4.73 5.84
C ILE A 2 1.58 4.87 4.75
N ALA A 3 1.70 4.10 3.66
CA ALA A 3 0.80 4.19 2.52
C ALA A 3 0.35 2.81 2.04
N ALA A 4 -0.88 2.73 1.54
CA ALA A 4 -1.33 1.59 0.74
C ALA A 4 -0.96 1.81 -0.74
N LEU A 5 -0.59 0.75 -1.41
CA LEU A 5 -0.21 0.77 -2.82
C LEU A 5 -0.74 -0.49 -3.51
N PHE A 6 -1.71 -0.35 -4.37
CA PHE A 6 -2.36 -1.47 -5.07
C PHE A 6 -3.01 -1.02 -6.37
N ALA A 7 -3.43 -1.99 -7.16
CA ALA A 7 -4.12 -1.77 -8.43
C ALA A 7 -5.50 -2.40 -8.41
N VAL A 8 -6.45 -1.78 -9.10
CA VAL A 8 -7.81 -2.29 -9.31
C VAL A 8 -8.25 -2.03 -10.74
N ASP A 9 -9.16 -2.86 -11.25
CA ASP A 9 -9.89 -2.57 -12.49
C ASP A 9 -11.15 -1.72 -12.22
N ASN A 10 -12.02 -1.58 -13.24
CA ASN A 10 -13.21 -0.73 -13.16
C ASN A 10 -14.25 -1.18 -12.12
N ILE A 11 -14.21 -2.44 -11.71
CA ILE A 11 -15.15 -3.03 -10.74
C ILE A 11 -14.52 -3.36 -9.39
N GLY A 12 -13.28 -2.95 -9.17
CA GLY A 12 -12.56 -3.19 -7.90
C GLY A 12 -11.89 -4.57 -7.82
N SER A 13 -11.71 -5.26 -8.93
CA SER A 13 -11.00 -6.55 -8.96
C SER A 13 -9.54 -6.36 -8.55
N MET A 14 -9.03 -7.23 -7.68
CA MET A 14 -7.66 -7.20 -7.17
C MET A 14 -6.91 -8.50 -7.41
N GLY A 15 -7.60 -9.63 -7.46
CA GLY A 15 -6.98 -10.94 -7.57
C GLY A 15 -7.87 -11.97 -8.26
N TRP A 16 -7.21 -12.93 -8.91
CA TRP A 16 -7.82 -14.10 -9.52
C TRP A 16 -6.87 -15.28 -9.44
N LYS A 17 -7.27 -16.34 -8.75
CA LYS A 17 -6.48 -17.58 -8.60
C LYS A 17 -5.03 -17.36 -8.16
N GLY A 18 -4.83 -16.46 -7.19
CA GLY A 18 -3.51 -16.15 -6.65
C GLY A 18 -2.65 -15.19 -7.47
N SER A 19 -3.17 -14.67 -8.57
CA SER A 19 -2.49 -13.73 -9.47
C SER A 19 -3.29 -12.45 -9.65
N LEU A 20 -2.73 -11.47 -10.37
CA LEU A 20 -3.48 -10.31 -10.82
C LEU A 20 -4.52 -10.72 -11.86
N PRO A 21 -5.74 -10.10 -11.86
CA PRO A 21 -6.81 -10.47 -12.78
C PRO A 21 -6.54 -10.15 -14.26
N TRP A 22 -5.73 -9.12 -14.51
CA TRP A 22 -5.40 -8.58 -15.85
C TRP A 22 -4.04 -9.07 -16.34
N PRO A 23 -3.80 -9.02 -17.66
CA PRO A 23 -2.47 -9.29 -18.21
C PRO A 23 -1.41 -8.33 -17.69
N HIS A 24 -0.15 -8.70 -17.80
CA HIS A 24 0.98 -7.87 -17.39
C HIS A 24 0.87 -6.44 -17.92
N ASN A 25 0.88 -5.46 -17.04
CA ASN A 25 0.86 -4.03 -17.36
C ASN A 25 2.23 -3.41 -17.06
N LYS A 26 2.97 -3.07 -18.12
CA LYS A 26 4.34 -2.54 -17.98
C LYS A 26 4.38 -1.19 -17.28
N ASP A 27 3.40 -0.32 -17.52
CA ASP A 27 3.36 1.03 -16.93
C ASP A 27 3.12 0.95 -15.44
N ASP A 28 2.19 0.09 -14.99
CA ASP A 28 1.95 -0.15 -13.56
C ASP A 28 3.17 -0.76 -12.88
N MET A 29 3.80 -1.76 -13.49
CA MET A 29 4.98 -2.41 -12.93
C MET A 29 6.17 -1.45 -12.81
N LYS A 30 6.37 -0.59 -13.77
CA LYS A 30 7.41 0.46 -13.73
C LYS A 30 7.13 1.49 -12.63
N TRP A 31 5.91 1.93 -12.51
CA TRP A 31 5.46 2.82 -11.43
C TRP A 31 5.70 2.20 -10.06
N PHE A 32 5.23 0.98 -9.87
CA PHE A 32 5.40 0.23 -8.62
C PHE A 32 6.87 0.13 -8.21
N LYS A 33 7.74 -0.25 -9.14
CA LYS A 33 9.18 -0.34 -8.89
C LYS A 33 9.77 1.02 -8.52
N THR A 34 9.41 2.07 -9.23
CA THR A 34 9.93 3.43 -9.02
C THR A 34 9.57 3.97 -7.63
N ILE A 35 8.29 3.85 -7.23
CA ILE A 35 7.84 4.41 -5.94
C ILE A 35 8.34 3.61 -4.75
N THR A 36 8.55 2.31 -4.90
CA THR A 36 8.98 1.42 -3.80
C THR A 36 10.48 1.23 -3.70
N GLN A 37 11.27 1.69 -4.67
CA GLN A 37 12.71 1.51 -4.69
C GLN A 37 13.35 2.05 -3.40
N ASP A 38 14.18 1.23 -2.75
CA ASP A 38 14.85 1.51 -1.48
C ASP A 38 13.90 1.80 -0.29
N GLN A 39 12.62 1.52 -0.45
CA GLN A 39 11.62 1.68 0.60
C GLN A 39 11.24 0.34 1.22
N ILE A 40 10.41 0.38 2.27
CA ILE A 40 9.85 -0.80 2.92
C ILE A 40 8.56 -1.20 2.21
N VAL A 41 8.44 -2.46 1.84
CA VAL A 41 7.20 -3.06 1.35
C VAL A 41 6.71 -4.10 2.35
N VAL A 42 5.44 -3.98 2.75
CA VAL A 42 4.78 -4.92 3.67
C VAL A 42 3.71 -5.68 2.92
N MET A 43 3.75 -7.00 3.03
CA MET A 43 2.81 -7.90 2.37
C MET A 43 2.36 -9.03 3.27
N GLY A 44 1.17 -9.56 3.00
CA GLY A 44 0.68 -10.78 3.61
C GLY A 44 1.22 -12.02 2.89
N LYS A 45 0.99 -13.20 3.48
CA LYS A 45 1.53 -14.48 2.99
C LYS A 45 1.06 -14.82 1.58
N LYS A 46 -0.21 -14.58 1.25
CA LYS A 46 -0.75 -14.85 -0.10
C LYS A 46 -0.08 -14.01 -1.17
N THR A 47 0.20 -12.73 -0.89
CA THR A 47 0.94 -11.85 -1.80
C THR A 47 2.38 -12.30 -1.94
N TRP A 48 3.03 -12.70 -0.83
CA TRP A 48 4.37 -13.26 -0.84
C TRP A 48 4.48 -14.52 -1.71
N ASP A 49 3.47 -15.39 -1.67
CA ASP A 49 3.42 -16.64 -2.44
C ASP A 49 2.90 -16.45 -3.88
N SER A 50 2.48 -15.25 -4.27
CA SER A 50 1.95 -15.01 -5.62
C SER A 50 3.00 -15.26 -6.69
N PRO A 51 2.65 -15.97 -7.80
CA PRO A 51 3.56 -16.19 -8.91
C PRO A 51 3.95 -14.90 -9.65
N ASP A 52 3.15 -13.83 -9.52
CA ASP A 52 3.43 -12.51 -10.12
C ASP A 52 4.47 -11.72 -9.32
N MET A 53 4.84 -12.19 -8.13
CA MET A 53 5.70 -11.49 -7.21
C MET A 53 7.04 -12.20 -7.08
N PRO A 54 8.17 -11.60 -7.47
CA PRO A 54 9.47 -12.10 -7.06
C PRO A 54 9.64 -11.86 -5.56
N SER A 55 9.73 -12.92 -4.78
CA SER A 55 9.82 -12.86 -3.33
C SER A 55 11.20 -13.31 -2.85
N PRO A 56 12.02 -12.42 -2.28
CA PRO A 56 11.76 -11.00 -1.99
C PRO A 56 11.84 -10.11 -3.22
N LEU A 57 11.18 -8.94 -3.16
CA LEU A 57 11.31 -7.90 -4.19
C LEU A 57 12.72 -7.30 -4.16
N PRO A 58 13.48 -7.36 -5.28
CA PRO A 58 14.82 -6.80 -5.32
C PRO A 58 14.84 -5.28 -5.07
N GLY A 59 15.83 -4.78 -4.34
CA GLY A 59 16.03 -3.36 -4.07
C GLY A 59 15.00 -2.73 -3.13
N ARG A 60 14.22 -3.52 -2.42
CA ARG A 60 13.28 -3.08 -1.38
C ARG A 60 13.57 -3.81 -0.07
N PHE A 61 13.16 -3.22 1.03
CA PHE A 61 13.16 -3.86 2.34
C PHE A 61 11.85 -4.61 2.51
N ASN A 62 11.88 -5.93 2.36
CA ASN A 62 10.70 -6.78 2.38
C ASN A 62 10.32 -7.13 3.81
N VAL A 63 9.06 -6.89 4.16
CA VAL A 63 8.47 -7.23 5.45
C VAL A 63 7.24 -8.08 5.21
N LEU A 64 7.22 -9.27 5.79
CA LEU A 64 6.10 -10.20 5.71
C LEU A 64 5.26 -10.09 6.98
N PHE A 65 3.99 -9.75 6.83
CA PHE A 65 3.03 -9.80 7.92
C PHE A 65 2.41 -11.20 7.99
N THR A 66 2.78 -11.96 9.01
CA THR A 66 2.26 -13.31 9.24
C THR A 66 2.35 -13.69 10.72
N ASN A 67 1.33 -14.38 11.24
CA ASN A 67 1.36 -14.95 12.58
C ASN A 67 2.07 -16.29 12.65
N LYS A 68 2.43 -16.87 11.50
CA LYS A 68 3.20 -18.13 11.40
C LYS A 68 4.65 -17.82 11.15
N PHE A 69 5.53 -18.41 11.95
CA PHE A 69 6.98 -18.31 11.72
C PHE A 69 7.38 -19.00 10.39
N ILE A 70 8.21 -18.30 9.63
CA ILE A 70 8.83 -18.81 8.40
C ILE A 70 10.33 -18.73 8.57
N ASP A 71 11.02 -19.85 8.38
CA ASP A 71 12.47 -19.94 8.52
C ASP A 71 13.16 -19.40 7.26
N ARG A 72 13.23 -18.06 7.19
CA ARG A 72 13.94 -17.30 6.14
C ARG A 72 14.60 -16.07 6.75
N ASP A 73 15.82 -15.78 6.31
CA ASP A 73 16.61 -14.65 6.77
C ASP A 73 16.63 -13.47 5.76
N ASP A 74 16.04 -13.65 4.58
CA ASP A 74 15.94 -12.65 3.51
C ASP A 74 14.66 -11.78 3.58
N VAL A 75 13.86 -11.96 4.61
CA VAL A 75 12.63 -11.19 4.87
C VAL A 75 12.46 -10.96 6.36
N GLU A 76 12.11 -9.74 6.74
CA GLU A 76 11.68 -9.43 8.11
C GLU A 76 10.22 -9.87 8.29
N GLN A 77 9.89 -10.40 9.46
CA GLN A 77 8.54 -10.85 9.80
C GLN A 77 7.98 -10.03 10.94
N ILE A 78 6.74 -9.57 10.78
CA ILE A 78 5.96 -8.89 11.80
C ILE A 78 4.61 -9.61 11.99
N LYS A 79 4.03 -9.48 13.17
CA LYS A 79 2.79 -10.17 13.55
C LYS A 79 1.96 -9.37 14.54
N GLY A 80 0.80 -9.90 14.89
CA GLY A 80 -0.09 -9.36 15.89
C GLY A 80 -1.10 -8.37 15.30
N ASP A 81 -1.38 -7.29 16.03
CA ASP A 81 -2.23 -6.21 15.57
C ASP A 81 -1.56 -5.44 14.43
N VAL A 82 -2.26 -5.30 13.31
CA VAL A 82 -1.70 -4.67 12.09
C VAL A 82 -1.29 -3.22 12.35
N CYS A 83 -2.16 -2.43 12.96
CA CYS A 83 -1.90 -1.01 13.20
C CYS A 83 -0.71 -0.81 14.15
N GLU A 84 -0.65 -1.57 15.24
CA GLU A 84 0.45 -1.49 16.20
C GLU A 84 1.78 -1.95 15.58
N ALA A 85 1.76 -3.03 14.81
CA ALA A 85 2.95 -3.52 14.11
C ALA A 85 3.48 -2.50 13.10
N LEU A 86 2.60 -1.85 12.31
CA LEU A 86 2.99 -0.83 11.33
C LEU A 86 3.51 0.45 11.99
N LYS A 87 2.92 0.88 13.10
CA LYS A 87 3.42 2.02 13.87
C LYS A 87 4.81 1.76 14.43
N SER A 88 5.02 0.58 15.00
CA SER A 88 6.32 0.16 15.52
C SER A 88 7.38 0.09 14.39
N LEU A 89 7.02 -0.50 13.26
CA LEU A 89 7.89 -0.55 12.09
C LEU A 89 8.29 0.85 11.62
N LYS A 90 7.36 1.78 11.60
CA LYS A 90 7.63 3.19 11.22
C LYS A 90 8.52 3.90 12.22
N GLN A 91 8.32 3.70 13.50
CA GLN A 91 9.18 4.28 14.54
C GLN A 91 10.63 3.83 14.43
N ASN A 92 10.84 2.56 14.06
CA ASN A 92 12.18 1.98 13.90
C ASN A 92 12.83 2.33 12.54
N ASN A 93 12.08 2.92 11.62
CA ASN A 93 12.51 3.23 10.25
C ASN A 93 12.06 4.61 9.81
N LYS A 94 12.42 5.65 10.56
CA LYS A 94 11.91 7.01 10.39
C LYS A 94 12.19 7.63 9.02
N ARG A 95 13.27 7.22 8.37
CA ARG A 95 13.70 7.74 7.06
C ARG A 95 13.09 7.01 5.87
N LYS A 96 12.47 5.86 6.09
CA LYS A 96 11.87 5.04 5.03
C LYS A 96 10.35 5.24 4.99
N ASN A 97 9.80 5.21 3.79
CA ASN A 97 8.37 5.07 3.61
C ASN A 97 7.99 3.60 3.67
N ILE A 98 6.80 3.33 4.17
CA ILE A 98 6.22 2.00 4.26
C ILE A 98 5.07 1.92 3.28
N PHE A 99 5.12 0.92 2.38
CA PHE A 99 4.06 0.64 1.42
C PHE A 99 3.45 -0.72 1.71
N ILE A 100 2.16 -0.74 2.06
CA ILE A 100 1.38 -1.96 2.20
C ILE A 100 0.87 -2.34 0.81
N ILE A 101 1.32 -3.48 0.29
CA ILE A 101 1.09 -3.88 -1.11
C ILE A 101 0.08 -5.01 -1.29
N GLY A 102 -0.55 -5.47 -0.23
CA GLY A 102 -1.60 -6.48 -0.22
C GLY A 102 -1.31 -7.61 0.76
N GLY A 103 -2.24 -8.56 0.89
CA GLY A 103 -3.53 -8.66 0.24
C GLY A 103 -4.62 -7.79 0.84
N LEU A 104 -5.84 -8.09 0.42
CA LEU A 104 -7.02 -7.30 0.79
C LEU A 104 -7.19 -7.15 2.30
N ASN A 105 -7.11 -8.21 3.08
CA ASN A 105 -7.29 -8.16 4.53
C ASN A 105 -6.25 -7.27 5.21
N LEU A 106 -5.01 -7.32 4.78
CA LEU A 106 -3.95 -6.46 5.32
C LEU A 106 -4.20 -4.98 4.96
N LEU A 107 -4.61 -4.70 3.73
CA LEU A 107 -4.99 -3.34 3.31
C LEU A 107 -6.13 -2.81 4.17
N LEU A 108 -7.21 -3.56 4.34
CA LEU A 108 -8.38 -3.15 5.14
C LEU A 108 -8.00 -2.89 6.60
N GLN A 109 -7.23 -3.76 7.21
CA GLN A 109 -6.79 -3.62 8.61
C GLN A 109 -5.81 -2.48 8.82
N SER A 110 -5.04 -2.11 7.80
CA SER A 110 -4.07 -0.99 7.87
C SER A 110 -4.71 0.39 7.78
N LYS A 111 -5.98 0.49 7.34
CA LYS A 111 -6.65 1.77 7.03
C LYS A 111 -6.50 2.85 8.11
N PRO A 112 -6.65 2.56 9.43
CA PRO A 112 -6.57 3.59 10.46
C PRO A 112 -5.21 4.29 10.57
N VAL A 113 -4.13 3.68 10.08
CA VAL A 113 -2.76 4.24 10.17
C VAL A 113 -2.23 4.75 8.83
N LEU A 114 -3.02 4.70 7.77
CA LEU A 114 -2.60 5.16 6.46
C LEU A 114 -2.55 6.69 6.37
N ASP A 115 -1.42 7.22 5.96
CA ASP A 115 -1.24 8.63 5.59
C ASP A 115 -1.70 8.87 4.15
N ARG A 116 -1.46 7.90 3.26
CA ARG A 116 -1.79 7.96 1.82
C ARG A 116 -2.28 6.64 1.28
N ILE A 117 -3.03 6.72 0.19
CA ILE A 117 -3.43 5.57 -0.62
C ILE A 117 -3.06 5.89 -2.08
N TYR A 118 -2.31 4.99 -2.70
CA TYR A 118 -1.99 5.03 -4.13
C TYR A 118 -2.74 3.90 -4.83
N VAL A 119 -3.63 4.25 -5.72
CA VAL A 119 -4.46 3.30 -6.47
C VAL A 119 -4.15 3.39 -7.95
N THR A 120 -3.63 2.33 -8.54
CA THR A 120 -3.55 2.21 -10.00
C THR A 120 -4.90 1.76 -10.53
N ARG A 121 -5.43 2.52 -11.48
CA ARG A 121 -6.67 2.23 -12.20
C ARG A 121 -6.35 1.53 -13.49
N ILE A 122 -6.63 0.24 -13.55
CA ILE A 122 -6.53 -0.59 -14.75
C ILE A 122 -7.86 -0.53 -15.49
N GLN A 123 -7.83 -0.26 -16.78
CA GLN A 123 -9.04 -0.24 -17.61
C GLN A 123 -9.57 -1.66 -17.85
N GLY A 124 -10.87 -1.80 -17.86
CA GLY A 124 -11.57 -3.05 -18.13
C GLY A 124 -12.21 -3.65 -16.88
N GLU A 125 -12.86 -4.77 -17.09
CA GLU A 125 -13.52 -5.58 -16.07
C GLU A 125 -13.05 -7.02 -16.23
N TYR A 126 -12.46 -7.56 -15.17
CA TYR A 126 -11.82 -8.87 -15.21
C TYR A 126 -12.48 -9.84 -14.24
N LEU A 127 -12.38 -11.13 -14.52
CA LEU A 127 -12.74 -12.17 -13.56
C LEU A 127 -11.91 -12.02 -12.30
N ASN A 128 -12.55 -12.13 -11.15
CA ASN A 128 -11.89 -11.97 -9.86
C ASN A 128 -12.48 -12.93 -8.82
N ASP A 129 -11.68 -13.30 -7.86
CA ASP A 129 -12.09 -13.94 -6.60
C ASP A 129 -11.76 -13.05 -5.40
N THR A 130 -11.10 -11.92 -5.65
CA THR A 130 -10.75 -10.93 -4.64
C THR A 130 -11.10 -9.55 -5.18
N GLN A 131 -11.96 -8.85 -4.47
CA GLN A 131 -12.50 -7.55 -4.86
C GLN A 131 -12.51 -6.60 -3.65
N ILE A 132 -12.15 -5.34 -3.88
CA ILE A 132 -12.24 -4.29 -2.88
C ILE A 132 -13.42 -3.36 -3.18
N ASN A 133 -14.16 -2.98 -2.13
CA ASN A 133 -15.07 -1.84 -2.20
C ASN A 133 -14.25 -0.56 -2.11
N LEU A 134 -13.82 -0.05 -3.26
CA LEU A 134 -12.90 1.08 -3.30
C LEU A 134 -13.50 2.37 -2.70
N PRO A 135 -14.76 2.75 -2.99
CA PRO A 135 -15.34 3.94 -2.36
C PRO A 135 -15.34 3.87 -0.83
N GLU A 136 -15.65 2.72 -0.25
CA GLU A 136 -15.60 2.51 1.20
C GLU A 136 -14.16 2.60 1.75
N PHE A 137 -13.21 1.98 1.06
CA PHE A 137 -11.80 2.02 1.46
C PHE A 137 -11.22 3.44 1.39
N LEU A 138 -11.66 4.26 0.42
CA LEU A 138 -11.24 5.65 0.25
C LEU A 138 -11.98 6.65 1.15
N ASP A 139 -12.98 6.23 1.90
CA ASP A 139 -13.71 7.12 2.79
C ASP A 139 -12.78 7.81 3.79
N GLY A 140 -12.95 9.12 3.99
CA GLY A 140 -12.06 9.93 4.82
C GLY A 140 -10.74 10.34 4.17
N MET A 141 -10.51 9.93 2.92
CA MET A 141 -9.33 10.30 2.14
C MET A 141 -9.70 11.33 1.07
N ARG A 142 -8.76 12.22 0.74
CA ARG A 142 -8.94 13.24 -0.27
C ARG A 142 -8.03 12.99 -1.46
N LEU A 143 -8.59 13.02 -2.67
CA LEU A 143 -7.81 12.95 -3.91
C LEU A 143 -6.86 14.16 -4.01
N HIS A 144 -5.57 13.89 -4.05
CA HIS A 144 -4.52 14.89 -4.18
C HIS A 144 -4.14 15.12 -5.64
N GLN A 145 -3.91 14.05 -6.39
CA GLN A 145 -3.60 14.10 -7.82
C GLN A 145 -3.88 12.78 -8.52
N THR A 146 -4.02 12.87 -9.83
CA THR A 146 -4.07 11.72 -10.74
C THR A 146 -2.92 11.84 -11.74
N VAL A 147 -2.16 10.78 -11.92
CA VAL A 147 -1.05 10.70 -12.87
C VAL A 147 -1.41 9.71 -13.98
N ASN A 148 -1.39 10.17 -15.22
CA ASN A 148 -1.59 9.32 -16.38
C ASN A 148 -0.26 8.63 -16.74
N LEU A 149 -0.26 7.30 -16.75
CA LEU A 149 0.91 6.48 -17.11
C LEU A 149 0.86 5.95 -18.56
N GLY A 150 -0.17 6.28 -19.31
CA GLY A 150 -0.42 5.77 -20.65
C GLY A 150 -1.50 4.70 -20.67
N SER A 151 -1.18 3.45 -20.35
CA SER A 151 -2.15 2.33 -20.32
C SER A 151 -2.99 2.26 -19.06
N CYS A 152 -2.63 3.01 -18.04
CA CYS A 152 -3.33 3.12 -16.76
C CYS A 152 -3.10 4.48 -16.13
N SER A 153 -3.77 4.75 -15.02
CA SER A 153 -3.57 5.97 -14.23
C SER A 153 -3.38 5.63 -12.76
N VAL A 154 -2.69 6.49 -12.01
CA VAL A 154 -2.52 6.38 -10.56
C VAL A 154 -3.23 7.53 -9.89
N GLU A 155 -4.10 7.21 -8.94
CA GLU A 155 -4.73 8.18 -8.07
C GLU A 155 -4.02 8.18 -6.71
N GLU A 156 -3.62 9.35 -6.24
CA GLU A 156 -2.99 9.55 -4.94
C GLU A 156 -3.97 10.24 -4.00
N TYR A 157 -4.27 9.59 -2.88
CA TYR A 157 -5.18 10.10 -1.84
C TYR A 157 -4.40 10.39 -0.56
N HIS A 158 -4.75 11.48 0.12
CA HIS A 158 -4.17 11.89 1.40
C HIS A 158 -5.21 11.86 2.50
N ASN A 159 -4.76 11.52 3.71
CA ASN A 159 -5.59 11.58 4.90
C ASN A 159 -5.68 13.02 5.42
N ASP A 160 -6.86 13.62 5.37
CA ASP A 160 -7.09 15.01 5.77
C ASP A 160 -6.89 15.26 7.28
N THR A 161 -7.07 14.26 8.15
CA THR A 161 -6.90 14.41 9.60
C THR A 161 -5.46 14.70 9.98
N VAL A 162 -4.48 14.10 9.29
CA VAL A 162 -3.05 14.34 9.51
C VAL A 162 -2.65 15.76 9.10
N SER A 163 -3.19 16.27 8.01
CA SER A 163 -2.91 17.63 7.52
C SER A 163 -3.45 18.72 8.46
N ARG A 164 -4.54 18.48 9.17
CA ARG A 164 -5.12 19.41 10.15
C ARG A 164 -4.29 19.48 11.43
N SER A 165 -3.76 18.37 11.91
CA SER A 165 -2.93 18.37 13.13
C SER A 165 -1.59 19.10 12.94
N ILE A 166 -1.00 19.06 11.74
CA ILE A 166 0.23 19.81 11.41
C ILE A 166 -0.06 21.31 11.37
N LYS A 167 -1.18 21.75 10.76
CA LYS A 167 -1.56 23.18 10.69
C LYS A 167 -1.89 23.77 12.06
N THR A 168 -2.51 23.00 12.97
CA THR A 168 -2.81 23.46 14.34
C THR A 168 -1.55 23.58 15.20
N ASN A 169 -0.60 22.68 15.06
CA ASN A 169 0.67 22.77 15.79
C ASN A 169 1.56 23.94 15.29
N THR A 170 1.51 24.27 14.01
CA THR A 170 2.26 25.38 13.45
C THR A 170 1.65 26.74 13.84
N ARG A 171 0.33 26.82 14.00
CA ARG A 171 -0.33 28.04 14.52
C ARG A 171 -0.04 28.27 16.00
N LYS A 172 -0.10 27.22 16.84
CA LYS A 172 0.20 27.35 18.27
C LYS A 172 1.64 27.73 18.56
N ARG A 173 2.60 27.40 17.69
CA ARG A 173 4.00 27.84 17.83
C ARG A 173 4.21 29.30 17.44
N LYS A 174 3.40 29.86 16.52
CA LYS A 174 3.49 31.27 16.11
C LYS A 174 2.79 32.25 17.06
N GLU A 175 1.96 31.77 17.97
CA GLU A 175 1.30 32.59 18.99
C GLU A 175 2.07 32.63 20.32
N GLN A 176 3.20 31.90 20.43
CA GLN A 176 4.07 31.87 21.61
C GLN A 176 5.43 32.58 21.41
N ASP A 177 5.70 33.08 20.22
CA ASP A 177 6.85 33.95 19.87
C ASP A 177 6.37 35.41 19.69
#